data_6c6c6297ed8264b60ded3e989b62428b
#
_entry.id   6c6c6297ed8264b60ded3e989b62428b
#
_cell.length_a   1.000
_cell.length_b   1.000
_cell.length_c   1.000
_cell.angle_alpha   90.00
_cell.angle_beta   90.00
_cell.angle_gamma   90.00
#
_symmetry.space_group_name_H-M   'P 1'
#
loop_
_entity.id
_entity.type
_entity.pdbx_description
1 polymer ?
#
loop_
_entity_poly.entity_id
_entity_poly.type
_entity_poly.pdbx_seq_one_letter_code
_entity_poly.pdbx_strand_id
1 'polypeptide(L)' 'MSVVNNLKEIRESRGLLQDDLASATGFCTKTIGRVERGERAPSAEFMLRIAAYFNLLVEDVFKLEEH' A
#
# COMPACT_ATOMS: atom_id res chain seq x y z
N MET A 1 10.36 -14.69 -6.36
CA MET A 1 10.32 -13.41 -5.62
C MET A 1 8.95 -12.80 -5.73
N SER A 2 8.49 -12.21 -4.64
CA SER A 2 7.22 -11.48 -4.64
C SER A 2 7.40 -10.18 -3.89
N VAL A 3 6.49 -9.24 -4.12
CA VAL A 3 6.46 -7.98 -3.37
C VAL A 3 5.50 -8.17 -2.20
N VAL A 4 6.01 -7.96 -1.00
CA VAL A 4 5.20 -7.97 0.22
C VAL A 4 5.12 -6.55 0.77
N ASN A 5 4.12 -6.28 1.59
CA ASN A 5 3.94 -4.95 2.13
C ASN A 5 3.36 -5.00 3.55
N ASN A 6 3.51 -3.88 4.26
CA ASN A 6 2.91 -3.67 5.58
C ASN A 6 1.90 -2.52 5.52
N LEU A 7 1.28 -2.33 4.36
CA LEU A 7 0.37 -1.20 4.13
C LEU A 7 -0.79 -1.18 5.10
N LYS A 8 -1.38 -2.34 5.36
CA LYS A 8 -2.53 -2.44 6.27
C LYS A 8 -2.15 -1.96 7.68
N GLU A 9 -1.00 -2.42 8.17
CA GLU A 9 -0.53 -2.04 9.50
C GLU A 9 -0.29 -0.54 9.59
N ILE A 10 0.34 0.04 8.58
CA ILE A 10 0.60 1.49 8.54
C ILE A 10 -0.72 2.25 8.52
N ARG A 11 -1.63 1.84 7.64
CA ARG A 11 -2.94 2.48 7.51
C ARG A 11 -3.71 2.45 8.84
N GLU A 12 -3.76 1.27 9.46
CA GLU A 12 -4.49 1.09 10.72
C GLU A 12 -3.84 1.85 11.87
N SER A 13 -2.51 1.92 11.89
CA SER A 13 -1.79 2.68 12.92
C SER A 13 -2.10 4.17 12.87
N ARG A 14 -2.58 4.66 11.73
CA ARG A 14 -2.97 6.06 11.55
C ARG A 14 -4.48 6.26 11.62
N GLY A 15 -5.22 5.23 12.00
CA GLY A 15 -6.67 5.31 12.16
C GLY A 15 -7.43 5.49 10.85
N LEU A 16 -6.85 5.04 9.74
CA LEU A 16 -7.46 5.23 8.41
C LEU A 16 -8.20 3.99 7.96
N LEU A 17 -9.36 4.20 7.34
CA LEU A 17 -10.08 3.16 6.62
C LEU A 17 -9.52 3.04 5.20
N GLN A 18 -9.80 1.91 4.54
CA GLN A 18 -9.40 1.74 3.15
C GLN A 18 -10.01 2.84 2.26
N ASP A 19 -11.25 3.24 2.55
CA ASP A 19 -11.91 4.32 1.81
C ASP A 19 -11.19 5.65 1.96
N ASP A 20 -10.66 5.94 3.14
CA ASP A 20 -9.91 7.17 3.38
C ASP A 20 -8.66 7.21 2.51
N LEU A 21 -7.95 6.10 2.45
CA LEU A 21 -6.72 6.01 1.67
C LEU A 21 -7.03 6.08 0.17
N ALA A 22 -8.12 5.46 -0.25
CA ALA A 22 -8.55 5.50 -1.65
C ALA A 22 -8.83 6.94 -2.08
N SER A 23 -9.59 7.68 -1.28
CA SER A 23 -9.91 9.09 -1.57
C SER A 23 -8.64 9.94 -1.66
N ALA A 24 -7.71 9.72 -0.74
CA ALA A 24 -6.49 10.54 -0.66
C ALA A 24 -5.52 10.27 -1.81
N THR A 25 -5.48 9.05 -2.33
CA THR A 25 -4.46 8.65 -3.31
C THR A 25 -5.00 8.50 -4.73
N GLY A 26 -6.32 8.52 -4.90
CA GLY A 26 -6.93 8.36 -6.22
C GLY A 26 -7.09 6.92 -6.69
N PHE A 27 -6.77 5.94 -5.84
CA PHE A 27 -7.00 4.54 -6.17
C PHE A 27 -8.35 4.09 -5.62
N CYS A 28 -8.93 3.04 -6.19
CA CYS A 28 -10.19 2.54 -5.66
C CYS A 28 -9.93 1.64 -4.44
N THR A 29 -10.90 1.61 -3.54
CA THR A 29 -10.85 0.84 -2.31
C THR A 29 -10.54 -0.64 -2.57
N LYS A 30 -11.12 -1.20 -3.62
CA LYS A 30 -10.91 -2.60 -3.99
C LYS A 30 -9.44 -2.89 -4.34
N THR A 31 -8.79 -1.98 -5.07
CA THR A 31 -7.37 -2.13 -5.41
C THR A 31 -6.52 -2.11 -4.15
N ILE A 32 -6.80 -1.17 -3.24
CA ILE A 32 -6.06 -1.07 -1.98
C ILE A 32 -6.21 -2.38 -1.20
N GLY A 33 -7.42 -2.89 -1.05
CA GLY A 33 -7.66 -4.13 -0.33
C GLY A 33 -6.94 -5.33 -0.94
N ARG A 34 -6.93 -5.43 -2.27
CA ARG A 34 -6.25 -6.53 -2.96
C ARG A 34 -4.74 -6.48 -2.77
N VAL A 35 -4.16 -5.29 -2.83
CA VAL A 35 -2.72 -5.13 -2.60
C VAL A 35 -2.39 -5.47 -1.15
N GLU A 36 -3.18 -5.00 -0.20
CA GLU A 36 -2.96 -5.29 1.23
C GLU A 36 -2.95 -6.79 1.51
N ARG A 37 -3.82 -7.54 0.82
CA ARG A 37 -3.93 -8.99 1.03
C ARG A 37 -2.94 -9.81 0.19
N GLY A 38 -2.15 -9.14 -0.64
CA GLY A 38 -1.21 -9.84 -1.50
C GLY A 38 -1.84 -10.49 -2.73
N GLU A 39 -3.10 -10.14 -3.03
CA GLU A 39 -3.83 -10.70 -4.17
C GLU A 39 -3.48 -10.02 -5.49
N ARG A 40 -2.88 -8.85 -5.42
CA ARG A 40 -2.49 -8.06 -6.58
C ARG A 40 -1.14 -7.41 -6.33
N ALA A 41 -0.25 -7.54 -7.31
CA ALA A 41 1.04 -6.86 -7.24
C ALA A 41 0.83 -5.34 -7.41
N PRO A 42 1.46 -4.51 -6.57
CA PRO A 42 1.32 -3.07 -6.72
C PRO A 42 2.09 -2.57 -7.94
N SER A 43 1.52 -1.59 -8.65
CA SER A 43 2.24 -0.89 -9.71
C SER A 43 3.26 0.07 -9.10
N ALA A 44 4.22 0.51 -9.93
CA ALA A 44 5.18 1.52 -9.49
C ALA A 44 4.47 2.80 -9.05
N GLU A 45 3.46 3.22 -9.81
CA GLU A 45 2.70 4.42 -9.45
C GLU A 45 1.98 4.24 -8.12
N PHE A 46 1.39 3.07 -7.87
CA PHE A 46 0.74 2.78 -6.60
C PHE A 46 1.74 2.93 -5.45
N MET A 47 2.90 2.29 -5.56
CA MET A 47 3.91 2.33 -4.51
C MET A 47 4.39 3.75 -4.22
N LEU A 48 4.63 4.53 -5.27
CA LEU A 48 5.11 5.91 -5.11
C LEU A 48 4.06 6.80 -4.46
N ARG A 49 2.80 6.69 -4.90
CA ARG A 49 1.72 7.51 -4.33
C ARG A 49 1.44 7.16 -2.87
N ILE A 50 1.43 5.88 -2.54
CA ILE A 50 1.20 5.43 -1.17
C ILE A 50 2.32 5.92 -0.25
N ALA A 51 3.57 5.71 -0.65
CA ALA A 51 4.71 6.14 0.15
C ALA A 51 4.70 7.66 0.35
N ALA A 52 4.43 8.41 -0.71
CA ALA A 52 4.35 9.88 -0.63
C ALA A 52 3.24 10.33 0.33
N TYR A 53 2.08 9.69 0.26
CA TYR A 53 0.96 10.06 1.13
C TYR A 53 1.34 9.90 2.61
N PHE A 54 2.03 8.81 2.95
CA PHE A 54 2.43 8.55 4.33
C PHE A 54 3.75 9.24 4.71
N ASN A 55 4.40 9.91 3.76
CA ASN A 55 5.71 10.54 3.96
C ASN A 55 6.76 9.50 4.38
N LEU A 56 6.73 8.36 3.73
CA LEU A 56 7.66 7.26 3.95
C LEU A 56 8.41 6.95 2.65
N LEU A 57 9.50 6.22 2.77
CA LEU A 57 10.18 5.68 1.60
C LEU A 57 9.40 4.47 1.08
N VAL A 58 9.52 4.21 -0.23
CA VAL A 58 8.85 3.05 -0.83
C VAL A 58 9.26 1.76 -0.09
N GLU A 59 10.55 1.61 0.21
CA GLU A 59 11.06 0.41 0.88
C GLU A 59 10.64 0.30 2.34
N ASP A 60 10.09 1.35 2.94
CA ASP A 60 9.49 1.25 4.27
C ASP A 60 8.15 0.51 4.23
N VAL A 61 7.51 0.47 3.07
CA VAL A 61 6.17 -0.09 2.90
C VAL A 61 6.19 -1.38 2.08
N PHE A 62 6.98 -1.40 1.02
CA PHE A 62 7.02 -2.51 0.04
C PHE A 62 8.41 -3.12 0.00
N LYS A 63 8.48 -4.43 0.01
CA LYS A 63 9.75 -5.17 0.02
C LYS A 63 9.66 -6.37 -0.90
N LEU A 64 10.82 -6.78 -1.42
CA LEU A 64 10.93 -8.05 -2.12
C LEU A 64 11.15 -9.15 -1.10
N GLU A 65 10.38 -10.22 -1.23
CA GLU A 65 10.57 -11.41 -0.41
C GLU A 65 11.18 -12.49 -1.30
N GLU A 66 12.32 -12.99 -0.88
CA GLU A 66 13.02 -14.08 -1.57
C GLU A 66 12.70 -15.39 -0.87
N HIS A 67 12.45 -16.42 -1.70
CA HIS A 67 12.15 -17.77 -1.19
C HIS A 67 13.27 -18.73 -1.51
#